data_123c840af6222fd78de134850933a0c2
#
_entry.id   123c840af6222fd78de134850933a0c2
#
_cell.length_a   1.000
_cell.length_b   1.000
_cell.length_c   1.000
_cell.angle_alpha   90.00
_cell.angle_beta   90.00
_cell.angle_gamma   90.00
#
_symmetry.space_group_name_H-M   'P 1'
#
loop_
_entity.id
_entity.type
_entity.pdbx_description
1 polymer ?
#
loop_
_entity_poly.entity_id
_entity_poly.type
_entity_poly.pdbx_seq_one_letter_code
_entity_poly.pdbx_strand_id
1 'polypeptide(L)'
;MLFRSINLFADATLDHQWIHVDTERAKVESPFKSTIAHGYLTLSMLPYLWNQIIEVNNLKMMINYGMDKMKFGQAVLSGQSIRLVAHLQSLSNLRGVAKAEIKFAIEIQGEKKKALEGVAIFLYYFN
;
A
#
# COMPACT_ATOMS: atom_id res chain seq x y z
N MET A 1 -7.26 -2.72 7.96
CA MET A 1 -7.69 -1.44 7.33
C MET A 1 -9.01 -0.99 7.95
N LEU A 2 -9.05 0.19 8.55
CA LEU A 2 -10.24 0.67 9.23
C LEU A 2 -11.23 1.30 8.24
N PHE A 3 -12.52 1.13 8.50
CA PHE A 3 -13.59 1.75 7.70
C PHE A 3 -13.43 3.28 7.62
N ARG A 4 -13.00 3.91 8.72
CA ARG A 4 -12.70 5.35 8.74
C ARG A 4 -11.64 5.73 7.70
N SER A 5 -10.57 4.95 7.59
CA SER A 5 -9.50 5.21 6.62
C SER A 5 -10.02 5.10 5.19
N ILE A 6 -10.89 4.14 4.93
CA ILE A 6 -11.51 3.95 3.62
C ILE A 6 -12.37 5.16 3.25
N ASN A 7 -13.18 5.66 4.18
CA ASN A 7 -14.01 6.85 3.95
C ASN A 7 -13.17 8.11 3.72
N LEU A 8 -12.12 8.31 4.50
CA LEU A 8 -11.19 9.43 4.32
C LEU A 8 -10.50 9.38 2.96
N PHE A 9 -10.09 8.20 2.54
CA PHE A 9 -9.47 8.03 1.22
C PHE A 9 -10.47 8.31 0.09
N ALA A 10 -11.70 7.82 0.22
CA ALA A 10 -12.77 8.10 -0.73
C ALA A 10 -13.03 9.60 -0.86
N ASP A 11 -13.06 10.32 0.27
CA ASP A 11 -13.26 11.76 0.28
C ASP A 11 -12.08 12.50 -0.37
N ALA A 12 -10.87 12.07 -0.09
CA ALA A 12 -9.66 12.70 -0.63
C ALA A 12 -9.52 12.51 -2.14
N THR A 13 -9.91 11.34 -2.65
CA THR A 13 -9.74 10.97 -4.06
C THR A 13 -11.00 11.09 -4.90
N LEU A 14 -12.15 11.32 -4.25
CA LEU A 14 -13.48 11.36 -4.86
C LEU A 14 -13.91 10.01 -5.46
N ASP A 15 -13.26 8.92 -5.04
CA ASP A 15 -13.66 7.56 -5.40
C ASP A 15 -14.62 7.02 -4.36
N HIS A 16 -15.91 7.30 -4.54
CA HIS A 16 -16.99 6.89 -3.66
C HIS A 16 -17.77 5.70 -4.20
N GLN A 17 -17.12 4.79 -4.91
CA GLN A 17 -17.77 3.58 -5.40
C GLN A 17 -18.39 2.82 -4.23
N TRP A 18 -19.61 2.31 -4.43
CA TRP A 18 -20.40 1.70 -3.35
C TRP A 18 -19.69 0.53 -2.65
N ILE A 19 -18.84 -0.21 -3.35
CA ILE A 19 -18.13 -1.34 -2.77
C ILE A 19 -17.19 -0.93 -1.64
N HIS A 20 -16.81 0.34 -1.58
CA HIS A 20 -15.92 0.87 -0.55
C HIS A 20 -16.67 1.55 0.59
N VAL A 21 -17.77 2.24 0.29
CA VAL A 21 -18.39 3.15 1.26
C VAL A 21 -19.81 2.80 1.68
N ASP A 22 -20.53 2.00 0.94
CA ASP A 22 -21.92 1.64 1.26
C ASP A 22 -21.97 0.28 1.94
N THR A 23 -21.93 0.29 3.28
CA THR A 23 -21.90 -0.94 4.08
C THR A 23 -23.17 -1.78 3.94
N GLU A 24 -24.34 -1.14 3.83
CA GLU A 24 -25.60 -1.86 3.73
C GLU A 24 -25.74 -2.55 2.37
N ARG A 25 -25.40 -1.83 1.30
CA ARG A 25 -25.41 -2.41 -0.04
C ARG A 25 -24.36 -3.52 -0.17
N ALA A 26 -23.19 -3.33 0.40
CA ALA A 26 -22.10 -4.31 0.34
C ALA A 26 -22.48 -5.64 1.01
N LYS A 27 -23.22 -5.61 2.12
CA LYS A 27 -23.69 -6.83 2.78
C LYS A 27 -24.54 -7.70 1.88
N VAL A 28 -25.32 -7.09 1.00
CA VAL A 28 -26.28 -7.79 0.12
C VAL A 28 -25.68 -8.11 -1.23
N GLU A 29 -25.08 -7.10 -1.89
CA GLU A 29 -24.68 -7.20 -3.29
C GLU A 29 -23.20 -7.51 -3.50
N SER A 30 -22.32 -7.21 -2.55
CA SER A 30 -20.90 -7.49 -2.70
C SER A 30 -20.61 -8.99 -2.62
N PRO A 31 -19.76 -9.52 -3.51
CA PRO A 31 -19.30 -10.91 -3.39
C PRO A 31 -18.51 -11.14 -2.10
N PHE A 32 -18.00 -10.08 -1.48
CA PHE A 32 -17.23 -10.14 -0.23
C PHE A 32 -18.13 -10.02 1.02
N LYS A 33 -19.40 -9.67 0.85
CA LYS A 33 -20.37 -9.43 1.94
C LYS A 33 -19.91 -8.35 2.93
N SER A 34 -19.05 -7.47 2.49
CA SER A 34 -18.47 -6.37 3.26
C SER A 34 -17.97 -5.30 2.30
N THR A 35 -17.77 -4.09 2.80
CA THR A 35 -17.01 -3.10 2.06
C THR A 35 -15.54 -3.50 2.04
N ILE A 36 -14.84 -3.09 1.00
CA ILE A 36 -13.42 -3.37 0.80
C ILE A 36 -12.62 -2.08 0.69
N ALA A 37 -11.36 -2.14 1.07
CA ALA A 37 -10.45 -1.03 0.87
C ALA A 37 -10.19 -0.81 -0.61
N HIS A 38 -10.01 0.45 -1.01
CA HIS A 38 -9.50 0.77 -2.34
C HIS A 38 -8.12 0.11 -2.51
N GLY A 39 -7.86 -0.48 -3.65
CA GLY A 39 -6.53 -1.01 -3.94
C GLY A 39 -5.47 0.08 -3.80
N TYR A 40 -5.77 1.28 -4.29
CA TYR A 40 -4.85 2.42 -4.18
C TYR A 40 -4.64 2.90 -2.75
N LEU A 41 -5.61 2.73 -1.85
CA LEU A 41 -5.40 3.01 -0.43
C LEU A 41 -4.39 2.04 0.16
N THR A 42 -4.56 0.75 -0.10
CA THR A 42 -3.62 -0.27 0.39
C THR A 42 -2.21 -0.02 -0.15
N LEU A 43 -2.08 0.32 -1.42
CA LEU A 43 -0.80 0.70 -2.01
C LEU A 43 -0.21 1.93 -1.34
N SER A 44 -1.03 2.92 -1.03
CA SER A 44 -0.59 4.17 -0.38
C SER A 44 -0.05 3.96 1.03
N MET A 45 -0.33 2.82 1.65
CA MET A 45 0.23 2.46 2.97
C MET A 45 1.68 2.01 2.90
N LEU A 46 2.20 1.74 1.71
CA LEU A 46 3.55 1.20 1.52
C LEU A 46 4.65 2.08 2.15
N PRO A 47 4.72 3.39 1.92
CA PRO A 47 5.76 4.20 2.54
C PRO A 47 5.71 4.19 4.07
N TYR A 48 4.52 4.27 4.64
CA TYR A 48 4.34 4.22 6.09
C TYR A 48 4.85 2.90 6.68
N LEU A 49 4.44 1.78 6.07
CA LEU A 49 4.84 0.44 6.53
C LEU A 49 6.34 0.22 6.34
N TRP A 50 6.90 0.68 5.23
CA TRP A 50 8.33 0.57 4.95
C TRP A 50 9.17 1.32 5.98
N ASN A 51 8.76 2.54 6.32
CA ASN A 51 9.47 3.36 7.30
C ASN A 51 9.40 2.81 8.73
N GLN A 52 8.51 1.87 9.00
CA GLN A 52 8.49 1.13 10.27
C GLN A 52 9.47 -0.04 10.31
N ILE A 53 9.92 -0.51 9.15
CA ILE A 53 10.84 -1.64 9.03
C ILE A 53 12.29 -1.17 9.07
N ILE A 54 12.59 -0.07 8.39
CA ILE A 54 13.95 0.45 8.26
C ILE A 54 14.06 1.89 8.77
N GLU A 55 15.29 2.25 9.10
CA GLU A 55 15.66 3.63 9.41
C GLU A 55 16.77 4.06 8.44
N VAL A 56 16.61 5.24 7.85
CA VAL A 56 17.60 5.81 6.94
C VAL A 56 18.19 7.05 7.60
N ASN A 57 19.49 7.00 7.91
CA ASN A 57 20.18 8.08 8.60
C ASN A 57 20.52 9.23 7.66
N ASN A 58 20.54 10.44 8.20
CA ASN A 58 20.88 11.67 7.47
C ASN A 58 19.95 11.93 6.29
N LEU A 59 18.75 11.42 6.36
CA LEU A 59 17.77 11.56 5.29
C LEU A 59 17.19 12.98 5.29
N LYS A 60 17.26 13.64 4.12
CA LYS A 60 16.59 14.91 3.89
C LYS A 60 15.16 14.68 3.40
N MET A 61 14.99 13.82 2.40
CA MET A 61 13.68 13.47 1.88
C MET A 61 13.72 12.16 1.09
N MET A 62 12.58 11.49 1.04
CA MET A 62 12.35 10.31 0.23
C MET A 62 11.29 10.63 -0.80
N ILE A 63 11.54 10.28 -2.05
CA ILE A 63 10.61 10.52 -3.16
C ILE A 63 10.11 9.18 -3.70
N ASN A 64 8.80 9.08 -3.89
CA ASN A 64 8.21 7.96 -4.64
C ASN A 64 8.55 8.17 -6.12
N TYR A 65 9.41 7.34 -6.66
CA TYR A 65 9.92 7.51 -8.01
C TYR A 65 9.18 6.68 -9.04
N GLY A 66 8.86 5.45 -8.71
CA GLY A 66 8.18 4.56 -9.63
C GLY A 66 7.75 3.25 -9.01
N MET A 67 7.14 2.42 -9.85
CA MET A 67 6.63 1.12 -9.46
C MET A 67 6.69 0.19 -10.65
N ASP A 68 7.29 -0.99 -10.47
CA ASP A 68 7.38 -2.01 -11.50
C ASP A 68 6.58 -3.25 -11.12
N LYS A 69 6.05 -3.94 -12.11
CA LYS A 69 5.42 -5.26 -11.95
C LYS A 69 4.37 -5.29 -10.84
N MET A 70 3.74 -4.16 -10.59
CA MET A 70 2.74 -4.04 -9.55
C MET A 70 1.42 -4.63 -10.02
N LYS A 71 0.82 -5.46 -9.17
CA LYS A 71 -0.52 -6.01 -9.41
C LYS A 71 -1.29 -6.15 -8.12
N PHE A 72 -2.59 -5.93 -8.23
CA PHE A 72 -3.52 -6.17 -7.14
C PHE A 72 -3.91 -7.64 -7.11
N GLY A 73 -4.09 -8.17 -5.92
CA GLY A 73 -4.56 -9.53 -5.69
C GLY A 73 -5.86 -9.55 -4.91
N GLN A 74 -5.85 -10.15 -3.73
CA GLN A 74 -7.05 -10.30 -2.93
C GLN A 74 -7.50 -8.97 -2.32
N ALA A 75 -8.82 -8.73 -2.31
CA ALA A 75 -9.40 -7.56 -1.68
C ALA A 75 -9.17 -7.56 -0.17
N VAL A 76 -8.86 -6.39 0.38
CA VAL A 76 -8.77 -6.19 1.83
C VAL A 76 -10.14 -5.75 2.33
N LEU A 77 -10.76 -6.56 3.17
CA LEU A 77 -12.05 -6.24 3.75
C LEU A 77 -11.88 -5.18 4.85
N SER A 78 -12.92 -4.38 5.05
CA SER A 78 -12.95 -3.44 6.18
C SER A 78 -12.70 -4.19 7.48
N GLY A 79 -11.75 -3.71 8.29
CA GLY A 79 -11.38 -4.31 9.57
C GLY A 79 -10.24 -5.32 9.51
N GLN A 80 -9.85 -5.80 8.34
CA GLN A 80 -8.71 -6.71 8.23
C GLN A 80 -7.38 -6.00 8.47
N SER A 81 -6.43 -6.73 9.04
CA SER A 81 -5.07 -6.26 9.27
C SER A 81 -4.17 -6.63 8.11
N ILE A 82 -3.25 -5.73 7.78
CA ILE A 82 -2.28 -5.92 6.70
C ILE A 82 -0.88 -5.74 7.23
N ARG A 83 0.10 -6.35 6.53
CA ARG A 83 1.51 -6.15 6.82
C ARG A 83 2.31 -6.09 5.52
N LEU A 84 3.46 -5.45 5.59
CA LEU A 84 4.42 -5.40 4.50
C LEU A 84 5.49 -6.47 4.68
N VAL A 85 5.76 -7.21 3.63
CA VAL A 85 6.94 -8.09 3.50
C VAL A 85 7.77 -7.52 2.37
N ALA A 86 9.05 -7.20 2.65
CA ALA A 86 9.87 -6.46 1.72
C ALA A 86 11.29 -7.02 1.65
N HIS A 87 11.88 -6.90 0.47
CA HIS A 87 13.26 -7.27 0.20
C HIS A 87 13.92 -6.15 -0.60
N LEU A 88 15.03 -5.61 -0.08
CA LEU A 88 15.83 -4.64 -0.81
C LEU A 88 16.54 -5.36 -1.95
N GLN A 89 16.05 -5.17 -3.15
CA GLN A 89 16.50 -5.87 -4.35
C GLN A 89 17.74 -5.22 -4.96
N SER A 90 17.79 -3.89 -4.92
CA SER A 90 18.86 -3.12 -5.57
C SER A 90 19.01 -1.77 -4.90
N LEU A 91 20.24 -1.29 -4.84
CA LEU A 91 20.57 0.04 -4.33
C LEU A 91 21.65 0.63 -5.23
N SER A 92 21.35 1.76 -5.85
CA SER A 92 22.25 2.44 -6.79
C SER A 92 22.54 3.86 -6.35
N ASN A 93 23.75 4.31 -6.58
CA ASN A 93 24.15 5.69 -6.33
C ASN A 93 24.02 6.51 -7.62
N LEU A 94 23.10 7.48 -7.61
CA LEU A 94 22.88 8.40 -8.72
C LEU A 94 23.42 9.76 -8.36
N ARG A 95 24.75 9.90 -8.33
CA ARG A 95 25.45 11.16 -8.00
C ARG A 95 25.00 11.73 -6.65
N GLY A 96 25.03 10.89 -5.60
CA GLY A 96 24.67 11.29 -4.24
C GLY A 96 23.20 11.06 -3.87
N VAL A 97 22.38 10.68 -4.82
CA VAL A 97 20.99 10.25 -4.58
C VAL A 97 20.94 8.73 -4.62
N ALA A 98 20.42 8.10 -3.58
CA ALA A 98 20.28 6.65 -3.56
C ALA A 98 18.95 6.23 -4.19
N LYS A 99 19.03 5.39 -5.21
CA LYS A 99 17.86 4.77 -5.84
C LYS A 99 17.72 3.36 -5.25
N ALA A 100 16.64 3.12 -4.53
CA ALA A 100 16.35 1.83 -3.91
C ALA A 100 15.21 1.14 -4.64
N GLU A 101 15.41 -0.11 -5.03
CA GLU A 101 14.37 -0.96 -5.58
C GLU A 101 13.99 -2.01 -4.54
N ILE A 102 12.73 -2.02 -4.14
CA ILE A 102 12.23 -2.84 -3.06
C ILE A 102 11.15 -3.77 -3.59
N LYS A 103 11.47 -5.06 -3.63
CA LYS A 103 10.46 -6.07 -3.94
C LYS A 103 9.58 -6.24 -2.71
N PHE A 104 8.26 -6.08 -2.87
CA PHE A 104 7.35 -6.08 -1.75
C PHE A 104 6.07 -6.85 -2.02
N ALA A 105 5.43 -7.25 -0.94
CA ALA A 105 4.08 -7.75 -0.93
C ALA A 105 3.36 -7.21 0.30
N ILE A 106 2.09 -6.91 0.16
CA ILE A 106 1.22 -6.60 1.30
C ILE A 106 0.34 -7.82 1.53
N GLU A 107 0.47 -8.39 2.72
CA GLU A 107 -0.26 -9.58 3.14
C GLU A 107 -1.42 -9.21 4.04
N ILE A 108 -2.45 -10.03 4.02
CA ILE A 108 -3.66 -9.87 4.84
C ILE A 108 -3.64 -10.96 5.90
N GLN A 109 -3.81 -10.57 7.17
CA GLN A 109 -3.83 -11.52 8.27
C GLN A 109 -4.91 -12.58 8.05
N GLY A 110 -4.53 -13.85 8.19
CA GLY A 110 -5.44 -14.98 8.04
C GLY A 110 -5.71 -15.40 6.60
N GLU A 111 -5.14 -14.72 5.61
CA GLU A 111 -5.33 -15.03 4.20
C GLU A 111 -4.05 -15.55 3.57
N LYS A 112 -4.21 -16.50 2.63
CA LYS A 112 -3.07 -17.07 1.90
C LYS A 112 -2.64 -16.19 0.74
N LYS A 113 -3.59 -15.50 0.11
CA LYS A 113 -3.32 -14.64 -1.06
C LYS A 113 -2.93 -13.24 -0.60
N LYS A 114 -2.03 -12.63 -1.34
CA LYS A 114 -1.55 -11.28 -1.08
C LYS A 114 -2.57 -10.25 -1.56
N ALA A 115 -2.63 -9.12 -0.86
CA ALA A 115 -3.47 -7.98 -1.29
C ALA A 115 -2.87 -7.33 -2.54
N LEU A 116 -1.55 -7.15 -2.55
CA LEU A 116 -0.84 -6.63 -3.72
C LEU A 116 0.64 -6.96 -3.61
N GLU A 117 1.34 -6.87 -4.75
CA GLU A 117 2.77 -7.08 -4.81
C GLU A 117 3.38 -6.30 -5.97
N GLY A 118 4.68 -6.05 -5.90
CA GLY A 118 5.39 -5.34 -6.94
C GLY A 118 6.81 -4.98 -6.53
N VAL A 119 7.41 -4.06 -7.27
CA VAL A 119 8.72 -3.48 -6.96
C VAL A 119 8.53 -1.97 -6.84
N ALA A 120 8.75 -1.44 -5.64
CA ALA A 120 8.70 -0.01 -5.39
C ALA A 120 10.08 0.59 -5.63
N ILE A 121 10.11 1.77 -6.22
CA ILE A 121 11.36 2.50 -6.48
C ILE A 121 11.31 3.82 -5.72
N PHE A 122 12.21 3.96 -4.74
CA PHE A 122 12.35 5.17 -3.95
C PHE A 122 13.67 5.87 -4.25
N LEU A 123 13.64 7.20 -4.25
CA LEU A 123 14.84 8.01 -4.27
C LEU A 123 15.05 8.60 -2.89
N TYR A 124 16.27 8.44 -2.36
CA TYR A 124 16.66 9.00 -1.08
C TYR A 124 17.65 10.15 -1.29
N TYR A 125 17.28 11.30 -0.78
CA TYR A 125 18.12 12.50 -0.78
C TYR A 125 18.66 12.72 0.63
N PHE A 126 19.95 12.95 0.74
CA PHE A 126 20.62 13.08 2.04
C PHE A 126 21.01 14.53 2.34
N ASN A 127 21.20 14.78 3.62
CA ASN A 127 21.72 16.09 4.08
C ASN A 127 23.19 16.29 3.69
#